data_e2ef6ee774f48a8e15fc3e6846bf9741
#
_entry.id   e2ef6ee774f48a8e15fc3e6846bf9741
#
_cell.length_a   1.000
_cell.length_b   1.000
_cell.length_c   1.000
_cell.angle_alpha   90.00
_cell.angle_beta   90.00
_cell.angle_gamma   90.00
#
_symmetry.space_group_name_H-M   'P 1'
#
loop_
_entity.id
_entity.type
_entity.pdbx_description
1 polymer ?
#
loop_
_entity_poly.entity_id
_entity_poly.type
_entity_poly.pdbx_seq_one_letter_code
_entity_poly.pdbx_strand_id
1 'polypeptide(L)'
;MASKFSAGLALFFLLASVAVLIAVAIVQVHKRSYESPGLRYGIVLDAGSSRTTVYLYQWPAEKENNTGVVNQTLRCLVDGPGISSFGQDAIQDQKTWNSMADCINRTKQAVPLDLQSSTPIFLGATAGMRLLRIQNETASDEILRSMEKYLRSLPFNFQNASIISGEEEGLYGWITANYLMGNFLERNLWNAWVRPHGAQTVGSLDLGGASTQIAFTAPLDEGIGTEGYTRVRLYGYEYNVYTHSFLCYGKNEAEKRVLAALAQSSSSTTVENPCFPVGFNTSMPAANIFGSPCTQQPPSYDPGQQLHLVGTGDPAGCRAIVQSIFDLASCHGRANCSFAGVYQPDISGDFMAYAGFYYTAAALKLGSSFTLEAFNSTAWAFCSTNWTSLKENYAIREIYLKSYCYSANYVYTLLVEGYKFTADTWNNIQFKKEVKKNSIAWSLGYMLTLSNMIPAEAKLLRLPMDNSVFAGLLFMFSALAILSLMFLIISLVRSCY
;
A
#
# COMPACT_ATOMS: atom_id res chain seq x y z
N MET A 1 -15.54 15.79 -83.00
CA MET A 1 -16.07 14.92 -81.94
C MET A 1 -14.94 14.38 -81.03
N ALA A 2 -13.82 13.97 -81.55
CA ALA A 2 -12.67 13.43 -80.74
C ALA A 2 -12.11 14.40 -79.69
N SER A 3 -12.02 15.71 -79.99
CA SER A 3 -11.50 16.77 -79.11
C SER A 3 -12.39 16.99 -77.89
N LYS A 4 -13.69 16.87 -77.98
CA LYS A 4 -14.66 17.08 -76.91
C LYS A 4 -14.66 15.83 -75.96
N PHE A 5 -14.44 14.63 -76.51
CA PHE A 5 -14.39 13.41 -75.76
C PHE A 5 -13.09 13.32 -74.87
N SER A 6 -11.92 13.71 -75.48
CA SER A 6 -10.66 13.75 -74.74
C SER A 6 -10.61 14.80 -73.66
N ALA A 7 -11.26 15.99 -73.87
CA ALA A 7 -11.41 17.02 -72.82
C ALA A 7 -12.33 16.53 -71.68
N GLY A 8 -13.42 15.83 -72.00
CA GLY A 8 -14.30 15.22 -71.00
C GLY A 8 -13.59 14.15 -70.17
N LEU A 9 -12.77 13.33 -70.78
CA LEU A 9 -11.98 12.31 -70.11
C LEU A 9 -10.92 12.94 -69.18
N ALA A 10 -10.23 14.00 -69.62
CA ALA A 10 -9.26 14.70 -68.79
C ALA A 10 -9.92 15.40 -67.57
N LEU A 11 -11.12 15.98 -67.77
CA LEU A 11 -11.88 16.57 -66.67
C LEU A 11 -12.29 15.48 -65.65
N PHE A 12 -12.71 14.32 -66.12
CA PHE A 12 -13.05 13.19 -65.23
C PHE A 12 -11.84 12.75 -64.41
N PHE A 13 -10.67 12.57 -65.00
CA PHE A 13 -9.46 12.20 -64.26
C PHE A 13 -9.02 13.30 -63.30
N LEU A 14 -9.17 14.56 -63.62
CA LEU A 14 -8.89 15.66 -62.70
C LEU A 14 -9.78 15.58 -61.47
N LEU A 15 -11.10 15.50 -61.65
CA LEU A 15 -12.06 15.45 -60.56
C LEU A 15 -11.89 14.17 -59.72
N ALA A 16 -11.68 13.02 -60.36
CA ALA A 16 -11.44 11.77 -59.67
C ALA A 16 -10.15 11.80 -58.81
N SER A 17 -9.07 12.37 -59.37
CA SER A 17 -7.81 12.54 -58.65
C SER A 17 -7.95 13.42 -57.41
N VAL A 18 -8.64 14.58 -57.58
CA VAL A 18 -8.91 15.49 -56.46
C VAL A 18 -9.77 14.82 -55.39
N ALA A 19 -10.80 14.08 -55.78
CA ALA A 19 -11.66 13.34 -54.87
C ALA A 19 -10.88 12.28 -54.08
N VAL A 20 -9.97 11.53 -54.73
CA VAL A 20 -9.12 10.54 -54.06
C VAL A 20 -8.12 11.21 -53.11
N LEU A 21 -7.50 12.32 -53.50
CA LEU A 21 -6.59 13.08 -52.64
C LEU A 21 -7.30 13.55 -51.36
N ILE A 22 -8.52 14.08 -51.49
CA ILE A 22 -9.35 14.49 -50.36
C ILE A 22 -9.69 13.26 -49.47
N ALA A 23 -10.12 12.14 -50.07
CA ALA A 23 -10.47 10.94 -49.33
C ALA A 23 -9.27 10.37 -48.58
N VAL A 24 -8.09 10.31 -49.21
CA VAL A 24 -6.84 9.84 -48.58
C VAL A 24 -6.44 10.75 -47.43
N ALA A 25 -6.56 12.09 -47.62
CA ALA A 25 -6.29 13.04 -46.54
C ALA A 25 -7.25 12.89 -45.36
N ILE A 26 -8.56 12.76 -45.65
CA ILE A 26 -9.59 12.54 -44.62
C ILE A 26 -9.31 11.23 -43.83
N VAL A 27 -9.02 10.13 -44.53
CA VAL A 27 -8.72 8.85 -43.89
C VAL A 27 -7.49 8.99 -42.99
N GLN A 28 -6.42 9.61 -43.51
CA GLN A 28 -5.17 9.76 -42.75
C GLN A 28 -5.33 10.65 -41.50
N VAL A 29 -6.22 11.63 -41.54
CA VAL A 29 -6.46 12.55 -40.41
C VAL A 29 -7.50 12.00 -39.43
N HIS A 30 -8.64 11.53 -39.93
CA HIS A 30 -9.78 11.17 -39.05
C HIS A 30 -9.69 9.73 -38.47
N LYS A 31 -8.98 8.82 -39.13
CA LYS A 31 -8.79 7.47 -38.64
C LYS A 31 -7.48 7.26 -37.87
N ARG A 32 -6.85 8.32 -37.39
CA ARG A 32 -5.71 8.19 -36.46
C ARG A 32 -6.18 7.50 -35.20
N SER A 33 -5.50 6.43 -34.79
CA SER A 33 -5.71 5.77 -33.53
C SER A 33 -4.49 5.98 -32.65
N TYR A 34 -4.72 6.15 -31.35
CA TYR A 34 -3.66 6.19 -30.36
C TYR A 34 -3.67 4.85 -29.63
N GLU A 35 -2.59 4.12 -29.76
CA GLU A 35 -2.40 2.88 -29.02
C GLU A 35 -1.64 3.17 -27.74
N SER A 36 -2.04 2.51 -26.65
CA SER A 36 -1.27 2.51 -25.42
C SER A 36 0.12 1.91 -25.65
N PRO A 37 1.19 2.51 -25.11
CA PRO A 37 2.53 1.91 -25.15
C PRO A 37 2.63 0.63 -24.35
N GLY A 38 1.52 0.17 -23.76
CA GLY A 38 1.43 -1.07 -23.03
C GLY A 38 1.42 -0.90 -21.52
N LEU A 39 1.68 -2.00 -20.84
CA LEU A 39 1.72 -2.04 -19.37
C LEU A 39 3.16 -1.93 -18.87
N ARG A 40 3.31 -1.32 -17.71
CA ARG A 40 4.54 -1.32 -16.90
C ARG A 40 4.29 -2.06 -15.60
N TYR A 41 5.33 -2.63 -15.05
CA TYR A 41 5.29 -3.44 -13.85
C TYR A 41 6.23 -2.88 -12.79
N GLY A 42 5.96 -3.18 -11.54
CA GLY A 42 6.83 -2.86 -10.42
C GLY A 42 6.63 -3.89 -9.30
N ILE A 43 7.71 -4.22 -8.61
CA ILE A 43 7.73 -5.23 -7.57
C ILE A 43 8.13 -4.56 -6.26
N VAL A 44 7.34 -4.81 -5.20
CA VAL A 44 7.67 -4.38 -3.84
C VAL A 44 7.67 -5.57 -2.91
N LEU A 45 8.79 -5.78 -2.22
CA LEU A 45 8.87 -6.67 -1.08
C LEU A 45 8.59 -5.88 0.18
N ASP A 46 7.48 -6.19 0.83
CA ASP A 46 7.11 -5.65 2.13
C ASP A 46 7.69 -6.58 3.21
N ALA A 47 8.81 -6.17 3.80
CA ALA A 47 9.49 -6.90 4.85
C ALA A 47 9.01 -6.41 6.23
N GLY A 48 7.84 -6.90 6.63
CA GLY A 48 7.22 -6.59 7.91
C GLY A 48 7.92 -7.26 9.10
N SER A 49 7.55 -6.86 10.32
CA SER A 49 8.13 -7.40 11.56
C SER A 49 7.81 -8.89 11.80
N SER A 50 6.71 -9.39 11.26
CA SER A 50 6.26 -10.77 11.48
C SER A 50 6.30 -11.65 10.22
N ARG A 51 6.46 -11.07 9.03
CA ARG A 51 6.45 -11.79 7.74
C ARG A 51 6.88 -10.88 6.60
N THR A 52 7.26 -11.49 5.47
CA THR A 52 7.54 -10.77 4.22
C THR A 52 6.47 -11.10 3.19
N THR A 53 6.04 -10.12 2.41
CA THR A 53 5.08 -10.30 1.32
C THR A 53 5.65 -9.69 0.03
N VAL A 54 5.57 -10.44 -1.07
CA VAL A 54 5.97 -9.97 -2.41
C VAL A 54 4.71 -9.51 -3.13
N TYR A 55 4.72 -8.26 -3.59
CA TYR A 55 3.66 -7.66 -4.38
C TYR A 55 4.13 -7.37 -5.79
N LEU A 56 3.31 -7.72 -6.78
CA LEU A 56 3.47 -7.29 -8.16
C LEU A 56 2.37 -6.30 -8.50
N TYR A 57 2.79 -5.17 -9.03
CA TYR A 57 1.92 -4.09 -9.49
C TYR A 57 2.07 -3.89 -10.98
N GLN A 58 1.00 -3.43 -11.62
CA GLN A 58 1.01 -3.02 -13.03
C GLN A 58 0.23 -1.73 -13.24
N TRP A 59 0.63 -0.95 -14.24
CA TRP A 59 -0.07 0.26 -14.66
C TRP A 59 0.13 0.52 -16.14
N PRO A 60 -0.79 1.26 -16.83
CA PRO A 60 -0.59 1.76 -18.18
C PRO A 60 0.65 2.67 -18.24
N ALA A 61 1.48 2.53 -19.27
CA ALA A 61 2.71 3.32 -19.42
C ALA A 61 2.42 4.82 -19.60
N GLU A 62 1.27 5.18 -20.21
CA GLU A 62 0.67 6.49 -20.11
C GLU A 62 0.05 6.67 -18.73
N LYS A 63 0.39 7.74 -18.02
CA LYS A 63 -0.03 7.99 -16.65
C LYS A 63 -0.94 9.21 -16.56
N GLU A 64 -1.69 9.30 -15.47
CA GLU A 64 -2.54 10.45 -15.19
C GLU A 64 -1.78 11.51 -14.38
N ASN A 65 -1.50 12.65 -14.99
CA ASN A 65 -0.73 13.74 -14.35
C ASN A 65 0.53 13.25 -13.63
N ASN A 66 1.31 12.41 -14.30
CA ASN A 66 2.53 11.74 -13.84
C ASN A 66 2.36 10.64 -12.79
N THR A 67 1.17 10.35 -12.31
CA THR A 67 0.94 9.24 -11.37
C THR A 67 0.31 8.04 -12.08
N GLY A 68 0.84 6.83 -11.85
CA GLY A 68 0.32 5.59 -12.42
C GLY A 68 -1.05 5.24 -11.87
N VAL A 69 -1.92 4.68 -12.71
CA VAL A 69 -3.16 4.02 -12.27
C VAL A 69 -2.82 2.56 -11.99
N VAL A 70 -2.32 2.31 -10.78
CA VAL A 70 -1.65 1.08 -10.39
C VAL A 70 -2.65 0.03 -9.91
N ASN A 71 -2.51 -1.21 -10.40
CA ASN A 71 -3.29 -2.36 -9.94
C ASN A 71 -2.36 -3.43 -9.35
N GLN A 72 -2.76 -4.02 -8.22
CA GLN A 72 -2.10 -5.20 -7.66
C GLN A 72 -2.51 -6.43 -8.46
N THR A 73 -1.55 -7.14 -9.06
CA THR A 73 -1.79 -8.34 -9.87
C THR A 73 -1.36 -9.62 -9.19
N LEU A 74 -0.39 -9.53 -8.27
CA LEU A 74 0.05 -10.67 -7.48
C LEU A 74 0.33 -10.24 -6.04
N ARG A 75 -0.04 -11.12 -5.11
CA ARG A 75 0.37 -11.07 -3.71
C ARG A 75 0.84 -12.46 -3.33
N CYS A 76 2.10 -12.56 -2.91
CA CYS A 76 2.70 -13.81 -2.47
C CYS A 76 3.26 -13.63 -1.05
N LEU A 77 2.75 -14.42 -0.11
CA LEU A 77 3.24 -14.44 1.25
C LEU A 77 4.42 -15.40 1.35
N VAL A 78 5.56 -14.91 1.85
CA VAL A 78 6.72 -15.73 2.15
C VAL A 78 6.47 -16.46 3.47
N ASP A 79 6.64 -17.78 3.46
CA ASP A 79 6.53 -18.59 4.67
C ASP A 79 7.75 -18.35 5.58
N GLY A 80 7.50 -18.21 6.86
CA GLY A 80 8.52 -17.95 7.86
C GLY A 80 8.33 -16.62 8.57
N PRO A 81 9.23 -16.28 9.50
CA PRO A 81 9.19 -15.03 10.24
C PRO A 81 9.60 -13.84 9.36
N GLY A 82 9.43 -12.62 9.87
CA GLY A 82 9.98 -11.41 9.23
C GLY A 82 11.51 -11.45 9.18
N ILE A 83 12.09 -10.76 8.18
CA ILE A 83 13.56 -10.77 7.97
C ILE A 83 14.36 -10.28 9.18
N SER A 84 13.77 -9.44 10.03
CA SER A 84 14.40 -8.97 11.29
C SER A 84 14.66 -10.09 12.32
N SER A 85 13.99 -11.24 12.16
CA SER A 85 14.23 -12.42 13.03
C SER A 85 15.41 -13.26 12.55
N PHE A 86 15.96 -12.94 11.42
CA PHE A 86 17.00 -13.73 10.80
C PHE A 86 18.36 -13.53 11.45
N GLY A 87 18.70 -12.96 12.46
CA GLY A 87 20.02 -12.89 13.12
C GLY A 87 21.20 -13.35 12.23
N GLN A 88 22.36 -13.49 12.76
CA GLN A 88 23.55 -13.96 11.99
C GLN A 88 23.38 -15.38 11.40
N ASP A 89 22.50 -16.21 11.96
CA ASP A 89 22.29 -17.61 11.54
C ASP A 89 21.13 -17.80 10.56
N ALA A 90 20.30 -16.81 10.34
CA ALA A 90 19.01 -16.95 9.63
C ALA A 90 19.11 -16.78 8.11
N ILE A 91 20.23 -16.30 7.57
CA ILE A 91 20.55 -16.48 6.14
C ILE A 91 20.60 -17.98 5.80
N GLN A 92 20.62 -18.87 6.79
CA GLN A 92 20.62 -20.33 6.68
C GLN A 92 19.23 -20.97 6.80
N ASP A 93 18.13 -20.22 7.08
CA ASP A 93 16.79 -20.84 7.04
C ASP A 93 16.39 -21.14 5.59
N GLN A 94 16.80 -22.31 5.12
CA GLN A 94 16.55 -22.81 3.75
C GLN A 94 15.06 -22.78 3.41
N LYS A 95 14.16 -22.97 4.36
CA LYS A 95 12.72 -22.98 4.12
C LYS A 95 12.21 -21.59 3.74
N THR A 96 12.61 -20.56 4.47
CA THR A 96 12.21 -19.18 4.17
C THR A 96 12.79 -18.69 2.83
N TRP A 97 14.05 -19.04 2.54
CA TRP A 97 14.66 -18.75 1.26
C TRP A 97 13.98 -19.46 0.09
N ASN A 98 13.60 -20.72 0.24
CA ASN A 98 12.86 -21.46 -0.78
C ASN A 98 11.48 -20.82 -1.01
N SER A 99 10.78 -20.41 0.05
CA SER A 99 9.49 -19.72 -0.08
C SER A 99 9.63 -18.34 -0.73
N MET A 100 10.71 -17.59 -0.41
CA MET A 100 11.04 -16.33 -1.09
C MET A 100 11.29 -16.56 -2.57
N ALA A 101 12.11 -17.56 -2.91
CA ALA A 101 12.42 -17.92 -4.29
C ALA A 101 11.16 -18.36 -5.07
N ASP A 102 10.23 -19.08 -4.43
CA ASP A 102 8.95 -19.44 -5.04
C ASP A 102 8.10 -18.20 -5.35
N CYS A 103 7.97 -17.28 -4.39
CA CYS A 103 7.27 -16.01 -4.62
C CYS A 103 7.88 -15.22 -5.77
N ILE A 104 9.21 -15.14 -5.85
CA ILE A 104 9.93 -14.47 -6.95
C ILE A 104 9.72 -15.18 -8.29
N ASN A 105 9.74 -16.53 -8.31
CA ASN A 105 9.50 -17.29 -9.53
C ASN A 105 8.08 -17.08 -10.08
N ARG A 106 7.08 -17.05 -9.21
CA ARG A 106 5.71 -16.68 -9.58
C ARG A 106 5.63 -15.27 -10.16
N THR A 107 6.35 -14.33 -9.58
CA THR A 107 6.45 -12.96 -10.08
C THR A 107 7.11 -12.91 -11.45
N LYS A 108 8.22 -13.66 -11.68
CA LYS A 108 8.88 -13.78 -12.98
C LYS A 108 7.94 -14.33 -14.06
N GLN A 109 7.11 -15.33 -13.72
CA GLN A 109 6.14 -15.89 -14.65
C GLN A 109 5.02 -14.92 -15.01
N ALA A 110 4.68 -13.99 -14.10
CA ALA A 110 3.62 -13.02 -14.29
C ALA A 110 4.06 -11.76 -15.07
N VAL A 111 5.36 -11.49 -15.15
CA VAL A 111 5.93 -10.36 -15.90
C VAL A 111 6.43 -10.84 -17.27
N PRO A 112 5.99 -10.25 -18.40
CA PRO A 112 6.51 -10.57 -19.72
C PRO A 112 8.04 -10.49 -19.79
N LEU A 113 8.67 -11.44 -20.48
CA LEU A 113 10.13 -11.62 -20.48
C LEU A 113 10.88 -10.36 -20.95
N ASP A 114 10.36 -9.70 -21.96
CA ASP A 114 10.89 -8.46 -22.55
C ASP A 114 10.78 -7.25 -21.61
N LEU A 115 9.88 -7.30 -20.61
CA LEU A 115 9.67 -6.23 -19.64
C LEU A 115 10.40 -6.48 -18.30
N GLN A 116 10.93 -7.68 -18.05
CA GLN A 116 11.58 -8.01 -16.78
C GLN A 116 12.75 -7.08 -16.47
N SER A 117 13.64 -6.83 -17.43
CA SER A 117 14.82 -5.98 -17.23
C SER A 117 14.49 -4.50 -16.99
N SER A 118 13.30 -4.03 -17.38
CA SER A 118 12.81 -2.69 -17.14
C SER A 118 11.87 -2.59 -15.92
N THR A 119 11.49 -3.73 -15.31
CA THR A 119 10.60 -3.78 -14.15
C THR A 119 11.39 -3.49 -12.87
N PRO A 120 11.13 -2.34 -12.19
CA PRO A 120 11.82 -2.02 -10.94
C PRO A 120 11.39 -2.96 -9.81
N ILE A 121 12.37 -3.36 -8.99
CA ILE A 121 12.16 -4.14 -7.78
C ILE A 121 12.73 -3.42 -6.57
N PHE A 122 11.92 -3.33 -5.49
CA PHE A 122 12.22 -2.65 -4.25
C PHE A 122 11.99 -3.57 -3.06
N LEU A 123 12.77 -3.39 -2.01
CA LEU A 123 12.48 -3.94 -0.69
C LEU A 123 12.35 -2.79 0.30
N GLY A 124 11.20 -2.71 0.97
CA GLY A 124 11.00 -1.85 2.12
C GLY A 124 10.85 -2.68 3.37
N ALA A 125 11.75 -2.47 4.32
CA ALA A 125 11.68 -3.09 5.63
C ALA A 125 11.09 -2.11 6.64
N THR A 126 10.23 -2.61 7.52
CA THR A 126 9.46 -1.77 8.45
C THR A 126 9.94 -1.88 9.89
N ALA A 127 9.07 -1.72 10.85
CA ALA A 127 9.37 -1.61 12.28
C ALA A 127 10.23 -2.75 12.84
N GLY A 128 10.11 -3.98 12.33
CA GLY A 128 10.96 -5.08 12.78
C GLY A 128 12.44 -4.82 12.55
N MET A 129 12.79 -4.29 11.37
CA MET A 129 14.16 -3.91 11.05
C MET A 129 14.58 -2.62 11.75
N ARG A 130 13.66 -1.67 12.01
CA ARG A 130 13.95 -0.49 12.84
C ARG A 130 14.35 -0.88 14.25
N LEU A 131 13.63 -1.85 14.86
CA LEU A 131 13.97 -2.39 16.19
C LEU A 131 15.30 -3.15 16.18
N LEU A 132 15.52 -4.00 15.18
CA LEU A 132 16.79 -4.71 15.05
C LEU A 132 17.97 -3.73 14.91
N ARG A 133 17.81 -2.66 14.13
CA ARG A 133 18.84 -1.64 13.97
C ARG A 133 19.19 -0.93 15.29
N ILE A 134 18.20 -0.66 16.13
CA ILE A 134 18.42 -0.09 17.47
C ILE A 134 19.17 -1.11 18.35
N GLN A 135 18.87 -2.39 18.24
CA GLN A 135 19.45 -3.44 19.06
C GLN A 135 20.84 -3.89 18.57
N ASN A 136 20.98 -4.03 17.24
CA ASN A 136 22.20 -4.47 16.57
C ASN A 136 22.24 -3.93 15.12
N GLU A 137 22.87 -2.77 14.96
CA GLU A 137 22.98 -2.11 13.64
C GLU A 137 23.74 -2.97 12.63
N THR A 138 24.82 -3.64 13.07
CA THR A 138 25.63 -4.52 12.20
C THR A 138 24.78 -5.66 11.63
N ALA A 139 24.01 -6.37 12.46
CA ALA A 139 23.13 -7.42 12.00
C ALA A 139 22.04 -6.91 11.04
N SER A 140 21.47 -5.73 11.32
CA SER A 140 20.50 -5.08 10.44
C SER A 140 21.11 -4.81 9.05
N ASP A 141 22.31 -4.25 9.01
CA ASP A 141 23.00 -3.92 7.76
C ASP A 141 23.45 -5.18 6.98
N GLU A 142 23.82 -6.25 7.66
CA GLU A 142 24.16 -7.54 7.04
C GLU A 142 22.94 -8.18 6.36
N ILE A 143 21.78 -8.15 7.02
CA ILE A 143 20.53 -8.64 6.44
C ILE A 143 20.18 -7.83 5.17
N LEU A 144 20.21 -6.50 5.25
CA LEU A 144 19.91 -5.65 4.09
C LEU A 144 20.88 -5.90 2.92
N ARG A 145 22.19 -5.99 3.19
CA ARG A 145 23.20 -6.31 2.17
C ARG A 145 22.97 -7.68 1.53
N SER A 146 22.56 -8.66 2.30
CA SER A 146 22.25 -10.01 1.80
C SER A 146 21.02 -10.00 0.91
N MET A 147 19.96 -9.27 1.32
CA MET A 147 18.76 -9.06 0.49
C MET A 147 19.08 -8.29 -0.77
N GLU A 148 19.87 -7.24 -0.72
CA GLU A 148 20.33 -6.49 -1.88
C GLU A 148 21.08 -7.38 -2.86
N LYS A 149 22.05 -8.17 -2.38
CA LYS A 149 22.81 -9.12 -3.21
C LYS A 149 21.88 -10.11 -3.92
N TYR A 150 20.90 -10.64 -3.21
CA TYR A 150 19.90 -11.54 -3.79
C TYR A 150 19.05 -10.85 -4.86
N LEU A 151 18.49 -9.67 -4.56
CA LEU A 151 17.63 -8.95 -5.49
C LEU A 151 18.37 -8.48 -6.75
N ARG A 152 19.66 -8.11 -6.64
CA ARG A 152 20.52 -7.79 -7.80
C ARG A 152 20.81 -8.98 -8.70
N SER A 153 20.70 -10.21 -8.21
CA SER A 153 20.88 -11.43 -9.01
C SER A 153 19.66 -11.79 -9.86
N LEU A 154 18.54 -11.12 -9.66
CA LEU A 154 17.29 -11.34 -10.38
C LEU A 154 17.28 -10.61 -11.74
N PRO A 155 16.45 -11.03 -12.70
CA PRO A 155 16.37 -10.38 -14.03
C PRO A 155 15.66 -9.02 -14.00
N PHE A 156 15.30 -8.51 -12.82
CA PHE A 156 14.59 -7.26 -12.62
C PHE A 156 15.54 -6.08 -12.41
N ASN A 157 15.04 -4.87 -12.61
CA ASN A 157 15.79 -3.64 -12.37
C ASN A 157 15.81 -3.32 -10.86
N PHE A 158 16.81 -3.82 -10.14
CA PHE A 158 16.96 -3.54 -8.72
C PHE A 158 17.14 -2.04 -8.49
N GLN A 159 16.33 -1.47 -7.62
CA GLN A 159 16.38 -0.06 -7.25
C GLN A 159 16.93 0.16 -5.85
N ASN A 160 16.29 -0.42 -4.83
CA ASN A 160 16.65 -0.19 -3.44
C ASN A 160 16.20 -1.33 -2.53
N ALA A 161 16.96 -1.52 -1.44
CA ALA A 161 16.58 -2.31 -0.27
C ALA A 161 16.89 -1.47 0.98
N SER A 162 15.88 -0.99 1.66
CA SER A 162 16.04 -0.04 2.77
C SER A 162 15.01 -0.24 3.86
N ILE A 163 15.33 0.30 5.04
CA ILE A 163 14.36 0.46 6.13
C ILE A 163 13.61 1.77 5.86
N ILE A 164 12.30 1.69 5.66
CA ILE A 164 11.46 2.88 5.53
C ILE A 164 11.18 3.49 6.91
N SER A 165 11.03 4.81 6.95
CA SER A 165 10.67 5.48 8.19
C SER A 165 9.23 5.14 8.62
N GLY A 166 8.90 5.40 9.86
CA GLY A 166 7.54 5.17 10.35
C GLY A 166 6.52 6.12 9.72
N GLU A 167 6.94 7.36 9.48
CA GLU A 167 6.16 8.40 8.84
C GLU A 167 5.88 8.06 7.37
N GLU A 168 6.88 7.54 6.65
CA GLU A 168 6.70 7.02 5.29
C GLU A 168 5.71 5.84 5.26
N GLU A 169 5.85 4.89 6.20
CA GLU A 169 4.94 3.75 6.33
C GLU A 169 3.48 4.22 6.51
N GLY A 170 3.26 5.19 7.40
CA GLY A 170 1.95 5.80 7.63
C GLY A 170 1.41 6.55 6.40
N LEU A 171 2.25 7.38 5.77
CA LEU A 171 1.91 8.13 4.57
C LEU A 171 1.49 7.18 3.42
N TYR A 172 2.28 6.15 3.14
CA TYR A 172 1.98 5.19 2.07
C TYR A 172 0.73 4.36 2.38
N GLY A 173 0.47 4.06 3.66
CA GLY A 173 -0.79 3.46 4.11
C GLY A 173 -1.99 4.35 3.80
N TRP A 174 -1.88 5.66 4.11
CA TRP A 174 -2.91 6.65 3.79
C TRP A 174 -3.14 6.78 2.28
N ILE A 175 -2.07 6.83 1.48
CA ILE A 175 -2.18 6.86 0.00
C ILE A 175 -2.91 5.62 -0.49
N THR A 176 -2.54 4.43 0.00
CA THR A 176 -3.20 3.17 -0.36
C THR A 176 -4.70 3.19 -0.05
N ALA A 177 -5.08 3.58 1.17
CA ALA A 177 -6.48 3.61 1.60
C ALA A 177 -7.31 4.53 0.69
N ASN A 178 -6.83 5.74 0.44
CA ASN A 178 -7.54 6.73 -0.36
C ASN A 178 -7.60 6.36 -1.85
N TYR A 179 -6.52 5.78 -2.39
CA TYR A 179 -6.52 5.29 -3.76
C TYR A 179 -7.54 4.16 -3.97
N LEU A 180 -7.57 3.17 -3.10
CA LEU A 180 -8.48 2.03 -3.19
C LEU A 180 -9.95 2.43 -2.99
N MET A 181 -10.21 3.44 -2.16
CA MET A 181 -11.54 4.02 -1.98
C MET A 181 -12.00 4.86 -3.18
N GLY A 182 -11.08 5.26 -4.07
CA GLY A 182 -11.38 6.09 -5.24
C GLY A 182 -11.39 7.58 -4.92
N ASN A 183 -10.79 8.01 -3.81
CA ASN A 183 -10.80 9.42 -3.38
C ASN A 183 -9.88 10.31 -4.23
N PHE A 184 -8.95 9.75 -4.97
CA PHE A 184 -8.04 10.50 -5.87
C PHE A 184 -8.54 10.53 -7.30
N LEU A 185 -9.11 9.41 -7.78
CA LEU A 185 -9.54 9.24 -9.17
C LEU A 185 -10.81 8.37 -9.25
N GLU A 186 -11.71 8.78 -10.14
CA GLU A 186 -12.85 7.98 -10.59
C GLU A 186 -12.98 8.03 -12.13
N ARG A 187 -13.69 7.07 -12.70
CA ARG A 187 -14.03 7.11 -14.13
C ARG A 187 -15.36 7.85 -14.34
N ASN A 188 -15.33 8.87 -15.17
CA ASN A 188 -16.54 9.58 -15.56
C ASN A 188 -17.36 8.81 -16.64
N LEU A 189 -18.48 9.37 -17.06
CA LEU A 189 -19.35 8.77 -18.09
C LEU A 189 -18.66 8.53 -19.44
N TRP A 190 -17.61 9.29 -19.75
CA TRP A 190 -16.79 9.13 -20.96
C TRP A 190 -15.59 8.22 -20.76
N ASN A 191 -15.57 7.46 -19.66
CA ASN A 191 -14.49 6.54 -19.30
C ASN A 191 -13.11 7.23 -19.12
N ALA A 192 -13.08 8.54 -18.89
CA ALA A 192 -11.89 9.30 -18.55
C ALA A 192 -11.67 9.33 -17.03
N TRP A 193 -10.41 9.32 -16.60
CA TRP A 193 -10.05 9.49 -15.21
C TRP A 193 -10.19 10.94 -14.80
N VAL A 194 -10.92 11.19 -13.74
CA VAL A 194 -11.17 12.52 -13.18
C VAL A 194 -11.09 12.45 -11.64
N ARG A 195 -10.80 13.59 -11.02
CA ARG A 195 -10.93 13.69 -9.56
C ARG A 195 -12.42 13.73 -9.20
N PRO A 196 -12.88 12.92 -8.24
CA PRO A 196 -14.26 12.95 -7.78
C PRO A 196 -14.63 14.33 -7.23
N HIS A 197 -15.79 14.83 -7.61
CA HIS A 197 -16.27 16.14 -7.14
C HIS A 197 -16.57 16.06 -5.62
N GLY A 198 -15.93 16.93 -4.83
CA GLY A 198 -16.13 16.98 -3.38
C GLY A 198 -15.55 15.79 -2.61
N ALA A 199 -14.67 14.98 -3.23
CA ALA A 199 -14.05 13.84 -2.55
C ALA A 199 -13.30 14.28 -1.30
N GLN A 200 -13.68 13.70 -0.17
CA GLN A 200 -12.97 13.78 1.10
C GLN A 200 -11.99 12.61 1.20
N THR A 201 -10.83 12.85 1.78
CA THR A 201 -9.90 11.77 2.09
C THR A 201 -10.28 11.07 3.39
N VAL A 202 -9.98 9.77 3.47
CA VAL A 202 -10.12 8.99 4.70
C VAL A 202 -8.79 8.93 5.44
N GLY A 203 -8.84 8.93 6.76
CA GLY A 203 -7.67 8.64 7.60
C GLY A 203 -7.29 7.16 7.51
N SER A 204 -6.05 6.87 7.82
CA SER A 204 -5.45 5.53 7.79
C SER A 204 -4.95 5.15 9.18
N LEU A 205 -5.36 3.98 9.67
CA LEU A 205 -4.93 3.38 10.92
C LEU A 205 -4.35 2.00 10.62
N ASP A 206 -3.05 1.85 10.81
CA ASP A 206 -2.34 0.58 10.67
C ASP A 206 -1.88 0.05 12.02
N LEU A 207 -2.19 -1.19 12.34
CA LEU A 207 -1.68 -1.86 13.54
C LEU A 207 -0.80 -3.05 13.12
N GLY A 208 0.48 -2.78 12.97
CA GLY A 208 1.50 -3.78 12.69
C GLY A 208 1.90 -4.60 13.91
N GLY A 209 2.92 -5.45 13.75
CA GLY A 209 3.47 -6.25 14.86
C GLY A 209 4.35 -5.45 15.81
N ALA A 210 5.15 -4.51 15.31
CA ALA A 210 6.14 -3.77 16.09
C ALA A 210 5.87 -2.26 16.17
N SER A 211 5.05 -1.70 15.27
CA SER A 211 4.61 -0.30 15.30
C SER A 211 3.15 -0.16 14.93
N THR A 212 2.57 0.99 15.25
CA THR A 212 1.24 1.39 14.79
C THR A 212 1.33 2.79 14.18
N GLN A 213 0.61 3.01 13.07
CA GLN A 213 0.60 4.28 12.35
C GLN A 213 -0.79 4.89 12.34
N ILE A 214 -0.81 6.22 12.44
CA ILE A 214 -1.97 7.05 12.17
C ILE A 214 -1.60 8.09 11.12
N ALA A 215 -2.39 8.24 10.07
CA ALA A 215 -2.19 9.25 9.05
C ALA A 215 -3.53 9.77 8.51
N PHE A 216 -3.69 11.09 8.42
CA PHE A 216 -4.90 11.73 7.91
C PHE A 216 -4.64 13.18 7.49
N THR A 217 -5.50 13.73 6.65
CA THR A 217 -5.46 15.17 6.33
C THR A 217 -6.12 15.96 7.45
N ALA A 218 -5.43 16.97 7.96
CA ALA A 218 -5.97 17.93 8.89
C ALA A 218 -5.55 19.35 8.48
N PRO A 219 -6.31 20.38 8.86
CA PRO A 219 -5.89 21.76 8.67
C PRO A 219 -4.52 22.00 9.31
N LEU A 220 -3.66 22.76 8.61
CA LEU A 220 -2.41 23.21 9.22
C LEU A 220 -2.75 24.21 10.33
N ASP A 221 -2.28 23.95 11.52
CA ASP A 221 -2.39 24.88 12.65
C ASP A 221 -1.27 25.92 12.51
N GLU A 222 -1.63 27.18 12.24
CA GLU A 222 -0.68 28.28 12.07
C GLU A 222 0.19 28.51 13.32
N GLY A 223 -0.25 28.04 14.49
CA GLY A 223 0.47 28.20 15.77
C GLY A 223 1.49 27.11 16.08
N ILE A 224 1.37 25.92 15.45
CA ILE A 224 2.19 24.72 15.77
C ILE A 224 3.21 24.42 14.66
N GLY A 225 3.05 25.03 13.50
CA GLY A 225 3.95 24.80 12.35
C GLY A 225 3.60 23.52 11.57
N THR A 226 4.64 22.86 11.04
CA THR A 226 4.49 21.68 10.16
C THR A 226 4.89 20.36 10.84
N GLU A 227 4.97 20.32 12.17
CA GLU A 227 5.36 19.12 12.90
C GLU A 227 4.41 17.94 12.60
N GLY A 228 4.96 16.81 12.19
CA GLY A 228 4.20 15.61 11.81
C GLY A 228 3.50 15.67 10.46
N TYR A 229 3.59 16.79 9.71
CA TYR A 229 2.97 16.89 8.40
C TYR A 229 3.96 16.59 7.27
N THR A 230 3.49 15.81 6.30
CA THR A 230 4.20 15.53 5.04
C THR A 230 3.36 15.99 3.86
N ARG A 231 4.00 16.66 2.91
CA ARG A 231 3.35 17.08 1.66
C ARG A 231 3.58 16.02 0.58
N VAL A 232 2.50 15.59 -0.05
CA VAL A 232 2.57 14.64 -1.17
C VAL A 232 1.74 15.14 -2.35
N ARG A 233 2.25 14.92 -3.58
CA ARG A 233 1.54 15.26 -4.81
C ARG A 233 1.17 13.98 -5.55
N LEU A 234 -0.14 13.81 -5.82
CA LEU A 234 -0.69 12.67 -6.55
C LEU A 234 -1.72 13.17 -7.57
N TYR A 235 -1.63 12.68 -8.80
CA TYR A 235 -2.55 13.03 -9.89
C TYR A 235 -2.69 14.54 -10.12
N GLY A 236 -1.61 15.29 -9.87
CA GLY A 236 -1.57 16.75 -10.02
C GLY A 236 -2.03 17.55 -8.81
N TYR A 237 -2.56 16.91 -7.76
CA TYR A 237 -3.03 17.57 -6.54
C TYR A 237 -2.06 17.40 -5.38
N GLU A 238 -1.94 18.42 -4.54
CA GLU A 238 -1.13 18.40 -3.32
C GLU A 238 -2.00 18.11 -2.10
N TYR A 239 -1.47 17.28 -1.19
CA TYR A 239 -2.11 16.91 0.07
C TYR A 239 -1.13 17.15 1.22
N ASN A 240 -1.60 17.80 2.27
CA ASN A 240 -0.88 17.91 3.54
C ASN A 240 -1.42 16.81 4.46
N VAL A 241 -0.58 15.83 4.75
CA VAL A 241 -0.96 14.65 5.53
C VAL A 241 -0.21 14.67 6.85
N TYR A 242 -0.95 14.72 7.95
CA TYR A 242 -0.37 14.38 9.25
C TYR A 242 -0.10 12.89 9.28
N THR A 243 1.10 12.48 9.69
CA THR A 243 1.47 11.08 9.83
C THR A 243 2.40 10.88 11.00
N HIS A 244 2.11 9.88 11.84
CA HIS A 244 2.99 9.49 12.92
C HIS A 244 3.00 7.98 13.10
N SER A 245 4.16 7.46 13.49
CA SER A 245 4.38 6.04 13.76
C SER A 245 4.91 5.84 15.18
N PHE A 246 4.17 5.06 15.98
CA PHE A 246 4.55 4.70 17.33
C PHE A 246 5.30 3.37 17.32
N LEU A 247 6.63 3.42 17.30
CA LEU A 247 7.48 2.24 17.46
C LEU A 247 7.31 1.65 18.86
N CYS A 248 7.37 0.33 19.01
CA CYS A 248 7.07 -0.40 20.25
C CYS A 248 5.58 -0.45 20.66
N TYR A 249 4.69 0.13 19.83
CA TYR A 249 3.25 0.09 20.02
C TYR A 249 2.51 -0.72 18.93
N GLY A 250 3.22 -1.52 18.13
CA GLY A 250 2.60 -2.58 17.36
C GLY A 250 2.12 -3.71 18.27
N LYS A 251 1.13 -4.46 17.80
CA LYS A 251 0.40 -5.46 18.61
C LYS A 251 1.32 -6.41 19.39
N ASN A 252 2.36 -6.94 18.75
CA ASN A 252 3.23 -7.96 19.38
C ASN A 252 4.22 -7.34 20.36
N GLU A 253 4.82 -6.19 20.02
CA GLU A 253 5.75 -5.54 20.94
C GLU A 253 5.03 -4.93 22.14
N ALA A 254 3.82 -4.40 21.95
CA ALA A 254 2.99 -3.92 23.04
C ALA A 254 2.54 -5.08 23.96
N GLU A 255 2.27 -6.30 23.42
CA GLU A 255 2.01 -7.50 24.22
C GLU A 255 3.21 -7.85 25.09
N LYS A 256 4.43 -7.79 24.54
CA LYS A 256 5.65 -8.01 25.34
C LYS A 256 5.79 -6.99 26.47
N ARG A 257 5.46 -5.72 26.22
CA ARG A 257 5.47 -4.65 27.24
C ARG A 257 4.46 -4.93 28.37
N VAL A 258 3.26 -5.40 28.01
CA VAL A 258 2.25 -5.83 29.01
C VAL A 258 2.76 -7.01 29.83
N LEU A 259 3.33 -8.02 29.16
CA LEU A 259 3.90 -9.20 29.84
C LEU A 259 5.10 -8.82 30.73
N ALA A 260 5.92 -7.86 30.29
CA ALA A 260 7.03 -7.34 31.10
C ALA A 260 6.53 -6.64 32.37
N ALA A 261 5.48 -5.81 32.25
CA ALA A 261 4.89 -5.13 33.39
C ALA A 261 4.28 -6.15 34.41
N LEU A 262 3.58 -7.18 33.92
CA LEU A 262 3.05 -8.26 34.74
C LEU A 262 4.18 -9.06 35.45
N ALA A 263 5.22 -9.43 34.72
CA ALA A 263 6.35 -10.19 35.28
C ALA A 263 7.15 -9.39 36.33
N GLN A 264 7.31 -8.07 36.08
CA GLN A 264 8.01 -7.19 37.05
C GLN A 264 7.18 -6.90 38.30
N SER A 265 5.86 -6.95 38.23
CA SER A 265 4.98 -6.78 39.41
C SER A 265 4.81 -8.08 40.22
N SER A 266 5.19 -9.23 39.67
CA SER A 266 5.12 -10.53 40.33
C SER A 266 6.39 -10.81 41.15
N SER A 267 6.24 -11.33 42.37
CA SER A 267 7.33 -11.82 43.17
C SER A 267 7.72 -13.28 42.85
N SER A 268 7.05 -13.92 41.90
CA SER A 268 7.19 -15.33 41.53
C SER A 268 7.44 -15.49 40.03
N THR A 269 8.02 -16.64 39.63
CA THR A 269 8.07 -17.04 38.22
C THR A 269 6.71 -17.42 37.62
N THR A 270 5.70 -17.64 38.49
CA THR A 270 4.31 -17.81 38.08
C THR A 270 3.64 -16.42 38.06
N VAL A 271 3.20 -16.03 36.88
CA VAL A 271 2.66 -14.69 36.60
C VAL A 271 1.19 -14.83 36.19
N GLU A 272 0.30 -14.25 36.98
CA GLU A 272 -1.10 -14.15 36.61
C GLU A 272 -1.27 -13.16 35.46
N ASN A 273 -1.98 -13.60 34.42
CA ASN A 273 -2.24 -12.75 33.24
C ASN A 273 -3.75 -12.53 33.05
N PRO A 274 -4.26 -11.37 33.36
CA PRO A 274 -5.68 -11.06 33.24
C PRO A 274 -6.16 -11.02 31.78
N CYS A 275 -5.23 -10.87 30.83
CA CYS A 275 -5.53 -10.85 29.40
C CYS A 275 -5.56 -12.25 28.76
N PHE A 276 -5.20 -13.30 29.50
CA PHE A 276 -5.34 -14.67 29.02
C PHE A 276 -6.65 -15.29 29.55
N PRO A 277 -7.34 -16.10 28.73
CA PRO A 277 -8.57 -16.78 29.16
C PRO A 277 -8.33 -17.70 30.37
N VAL A 278 -9.31 -17.83 31.23
CA VAL A 278 -9.31 -18.84 32.31
C VAL A 278 -9.09 -20.23 31.72
N GLY A 279 -8.17 -20.98 32.30
CA GLY A 279 -7.81 -22.32 31.82
C GLY A 279 -6.73 -22.34 30.72
N PHE A 280 -6.26 -21.20 30.27
CA PHE A 280 -5.08 -21.11 29.38
C PHE A 280 -3.83 -20.85 30.20
N ASN A 281 -2.84 -21.74 30.10
CA ASN A 281 -1.55 -21.60 30.72
C ASN A 281 -0.44 -21.85 29.70
N THR A 282 0.65 -21.13 29.82
CA THR A 282 1.82 -21.30 28.96
C THR A 282 3.09 -20.94 29.69
N SER A 283 4.21 -21.50 29.23
CA SER A 283 5.54 -21.15 29.74
C SER A 283 6.40 -20.63 28.62
N MET A 284 7.23 -19.64 28.91
CA MET A 284 8.18 -19.10 27.94
C MET A 284 9.46 -18.61 28.65
N PRO A 285 10.61 -18.61 27.95
CA PRO A 285 11.81 -17.99 28.46
C PRO A 285 11.64 -16.49 28.65
N ALA A 286 12.23 -15.92 29.68
CA ALA A 286 12.21 -14.46 29.91
C ALA A 286 12.78 -13.66 28.72
N ALA A 287 13.69 -14.25 27.95
CA ALA A 287 14.19 -13.66 26.70
C ALA A 287 13.09 -13.33 25.69
N ASN A 288 12.01 -14.09 25.64
CA ASN A 288 10.88 -13.80 24.72
C ASN A 288 10.12 -12.52 25.09
N ILE A 289 10.22 -12.09 26.33
CA ILE A 289 9.57 -10.87 26.83
C ILE A 289 10.58 -9.71 26.86
N PHE A 290 11.74 -9.93 27.49
CA PHE A 290 12.73 -8.90 27.79
C PHE A 290 13.84 -8.78 26.73
N GLY A 291 13.89 -9.65 25.73
CA GLY A 291 14.85 -9.60 24.62
C GLY A 291 14.55 -8.55 23.55
N SER A 292 13.47 -7.76 23.71
CA SER A 292 13.11 -6.68 22.81
C SER A 292 13.64 -5.33 23.30
N PRO A 293 14.08 -4.41 22.41
CA PRO A 293 14.42 -3.05 22.81
C PRO A 293 13.21 -2.24 23.29
N CYS A 294 11.99 -2.77 23.13
CA CYS A 294 10.76 -2.17 23.62
C CYS A 294 10.44 -2.46 25.09
N THR A 295 11.20 -3.35 25.73
CA THR A 295 10.98 -3.77 27.12
C THR A 295 12.22 -3.50 27.97
N GLN A 296 12.01 -3.00 29.18
CA GLN A 296 13.10 -2.78 30.12
C GLN A 296 13.41 -4.09 30.87
N GLN A 297 14.66 -4.52 30.83
CA GLN A 297 15.12 -5.70 31.56
C GLN A 297 15.16 -5.42 33.07
N PRO A 298 14.66 -6.34 33.92
CA PRO A 298 14.79 -6.19 35.36
C PRO A 298 16.26 -6.34 35.81
N PRO A 299 16.64 -5.81 36.99
CA PRO A 299 18.04 -5.87 37.48
C PRO A 299 18.61 -7.29 37.61
N SER A 300 17.76 -8.28 37.89
CA SER A 300 18.13 -9.70 38.02
C SER A 300 17.71 -10.51 36.80
N TYR A 301 17.89 -9.96 35.60
CA TYR A 301 17.47 -10.62 34.37
C TYR A 301 18.29 -11.86 34.04
N ASP A 302 17.62 -12.99 33.94
CA ASP A 302 18.16 -14.25 33.37
C ASP A 302 17.35 -14.58 32.08
N PRO A 303 17.95 -14.55 30.89
CA PRO A 303 17.27 -14.84 29.64
C PRO A 303 16.68 -16.25 29.56
N GLY A 304 17.29 -17.23 30.27
CA GLY A 304 16.86 -18.63 30.32
C GLY A 304 15.75 -18.91 31.31
N GLN A 305 15.47 -18.00 32.24
CA GLN A 305 14.44 -18.17 33.26
C GLN A 305 13.09 -18.44 32.65
N GLN A 306 12.42 -19.54 33.04
CA GLN A 306 11.08 -19.85 32.57
C GLN A 306 10.03 -19.07 33.38
N LEU A 307 9.20 -18.32 32.68
CA LEU A 307 8.05 -17.66 33.26
C LEU A 307 6.78 -18.45 32.93
N HIS A 308 6.00 -18.77 33.97
CA HIS A 308 4.73 -19.49 33.84
C HIS A 308 3.56 -18.54 33.86
N LEU A 309 2.92 -18.31 32.71
CA LEU A 309 1.80 -17.40 32.57
C LEU A 309 0.51 -18.17 32.78
N VAL A 310 -0.32 -17.72 33.71
CA VAL A 310 -1.59 -18.33 34.08
C VAL A 310 -2.73 -17.35 33.73
N GLY A 311 -3.66 -17.77 32.91
CA GLY A 311 -4.81 -16.96 32.51
C GLY A 311 -5.86 -16.84 33.62
N THR A 312 -6.24 -15.60 33.97
CA THR A 312 -7.27 -15.33 34.96
C THR A 312 -8.58 -14.78 34.33
N GLY A 313 -8.58 -14.44 33.06
CA GLY A 313 -9.77 -14.02 32.30
C GLY A 313 -10.49 -12.82 32.95
N ASP A 314 -9.71 -11.83 33.40
CA ASP A 314 -10.23 -10.61 34.02
C ASP A 314 -10.16 -9.44 33.04
N PRO A 315 -11.28 -9.03 32.40
CA PRO A 315 -11.28 -7.94 31.45
C PRO A 315 -10.92 -6.59 32.07
N ALA A 316 -11.25 -6.34 33.33
CA ALA A 316 -10.91 -5.09 34.02
C ALA A 316 -9.41 -5.00 34.31
N GLY A 317 -8.83 -6.08 34.87
CA GLY A 317 -7.39 -6.19 35.09
C GLY A 317 -6.60 -6.13 33.77
N CYS A 318 -7.11 -6.76 32.70
CA CYS A 318 -6.51 -6.67 31.38
C CYS A 318 -6.52 -5.22 30.85
N ARG A 319 -7.61 -4.51 30.96
CA ARG A 319 -7.68 -3.10 30.58
C ARG A 319 -6.68 -2.25 31.35
N ALA A 320 -6.63 -2.42 32.66
CA ALA A 320 -5.74 -1.66 33.52
C ALA A 320 -4.26 -1.88 33.20
N ILE A 321 -3.83 -3.15 32.99
CA ILE A 321 -2.44 -3.41 32.62
C ILE A 321 -2.08 -2.94 31.22
N VAL A 322 -3.02 -2.99 30.27
CA VAL A 322 -2.84 -2.42 28.93
C VAL A 322 -2.69 -0.90 29.00
N GLN A 323 -3.51 -0.21 29.79
CA GLN A 323 -3.40 1.24 29.98
C GLN A 323 -2.04 1.64 30.53
N SER A 324 -1.46 0.84 31.42
CA SER A 324 -0.18 1.17 32.08
C SER A 324 1.02 1.28 31.13
N ILE A 325 0.93 0.74 29.92
CA ILE A 325 2.03 0.87 28.95
C ILE A 325 1.95 2.16 28.10
N PHE A 326 0.85 2.95 28.22
CA PHE A 326 0.69 4.22 27.51
C PHE A 326 1.13 5.38 28.42
N ASP A 327 2.11 6.15 27.96
CA ASP A 327 2.52 7.37 28.64
C ASP A 327 1.60 8.54 28.24
N LEU A 328 0.49 8.63 28.94
CA LEU A 328 -0.46 9.74 28.78
C LEU A 328 -0.01 10.99 29.56
N ALA A 329 0.86 10.83 30.57
CA ALA A 329 1.31 11.91 31.43
C ALA A 329 2.20 12.91 30.69
N SER A 330 3.02 12.48 29.74
CA SER A 330 3.88 13.35 28.92
C SER A 330 3.12 14.36 28.08
N CYS A 331 1.82 14.20 27.91
CA CYS A 331 0.97 15.21 27.26
C CYS A 331 0.75 16.46 28.11
N HIS A 332 0.99 16.42 29.42
CA HIS A 332 0.86 17.56 30.33
C HIS A 332 -0.50 18.30 30.18
N GLY A 333 -1.60 17.60 29.89
CA GLY A 333 -2.93 18.17 29.68
C GLY A 333 -3.12 18.94 28.36
N ARG A 334 -2.17 18.88 27.41
CA ARG A 334 -2.36 19.48 26.08
C ARG A 334 -3.48 18.76 25.32
N ALA A 335 -4.39 19.52 24.69
CA ALA A 335 -5.50 18.98 23.92
C ALA A 335 -5.01 18.24 22.67
N ASN A 336 -4.06 18.86 21.93
CA ASN A 336 -3.51 18.31 20.68
C ASN A 336 -2.33 17.38 20.96
N CYS A 337 -2.57 16.34 21.77
CA CYS A 337 -1.56 15.35 22.13
C CYS A 337 -2.18 13.96 22.21
N SER A 338 -1.54 13.00 21.54
CA SER A 338 -1.94 11.60 21.54
C SER A 338 -1.50 10.91 22.85
N PHE A 339 -0.29 10.38 22.86
CA PHE A 339 0.41 9.81 24.01
C PHE A 339 1.92 9.93 23.79
N ALA A 340 2.72 9.64 24.81
CA ALA A 340 4.19 9.82 24.76
C ALA A 340 4.64 11.26 24.34
N GLY A 341 3.82 12.27 24.68
CA GLY A 341 4.10 13.65 24.36
C GLY A 341 3.94 14.06 22.90
N VAL A 342 3.47 13.17 22.02
CA VAL A 342 3.39 13.36 20.58
C VAL A 342 2.22 14.27 20.21
N TYR A 343 2.53 15.32 19.44
CA TYR A 343 1.49 16.16 18.84
C TYR A 343 0.57 15.35 17.92
N GLN A 344 -0.72 15.58 18.00
CA GLN A 344 -1.72 15.02 17.11
C GLN A 344 -2.85 16.04 16.91
N PRO A 345 -3.20 16.37 15.64
CA PRO A 345 -4.39 17.19 15.37
C PRO A 345 -5.66 16.50 15.82
N ASP A 346 -6.73 17.28 16.00
CA ASP A 346 -8.05 16.73 16.32
C ASP A 346 -8.52 15.74 15.27
N ILE A 347 -9.09 14.62 15.75
CA ILE A 347 -9.65 13.59 14.89
C ILE A 347 -10.92 14.08 14.21
N SER A 348 -10.93 14.02 12.88
CA SER A 348 -12.09 14.41 12.07
C SER A 348 -12.18 13.58 10.79
N GLY A 349 -13.40 13.42 10.27
CA GLY A 349 -13.68 12.64 9.06
C GLY A 349 -13.69 11.14 9.27
N ASP A 350 -13.71 10.40 8.16
CA ASP A 350 -13.77 8.94 8.15
C ASP A 350 -12.37 8.34 8.23
N PHE A 351 -12.27 7.16 8.84
CA PHE A 351 -11.01 6.43 8.98
C PHE A 351 -11.14 4.98 8.50
N MET A 352 -10.04 4.45 7.98
CA MET A 352 -9.90 3.03 7.66
C MET A 352 -8.88 2.38 8.59
N ALA A 353 -9.33 1.39 9.35
CA ALA A 353 -8.52 0.61 10.27
C ALA A 353 -8.27 -0.79 9.71
N TYR A 354 -7.02 -1.16 9.53
CA TYR A 354 -6.65 -2.44 8.89
C TYR A 354 -5.59 -3.19 9.70
N ALA A 355 -5.04 -4.26 9.13
CA ALA A 355 -4.09 -5.15 9.79
C ALA A 355 -4.58 -5.63 11.16
N GLY A 356 -3.88 -5.38 12.24
CA GLY A 356 -4.22 -5.83 13.61
C GLY A 356 -5.60 -5.34 14.08
N PHE A 357 -6.02 -4.14 13.67
CA PHE A 357 -7.36 -3.63 13.97
C PHE A 357 -8.45 -4.52 13.36
N TYR A 358 -8.35 -4.80 12.06
CA TYR A 358 -9.29 -5.68 11.37
C TYR A 358 -9.33 -7.08 11.98
N TYR A 359 -8.15 -7.69 12.20
CA TYR A 359 -8.12 -9.05 12.73
C TYR A 359 -8.70 -9.16 14.14
N THR A 360 -8.57 -8.10 14.95
CA THR A 360 -9.16 -8.05 16.28
C THR A 360 -10.69 -7.95 16.20
N ALA A 361 -11.23 -7.05 15.37
CA ALA A 361 -12.68 -6.93 15.17
C ALA A 361 -13.28 -8.23 14.61
N ALA A 362 -12.62 -8.85 13.62
CA ALA A 362 -13.03 -10.11 13.02
C ALA A 362 -13.03 -11.28 14.03
N ALA A 363 -12.01 -11.34 14.91
CA ALA A 363 -11.96 -12.35 15.97
C ALA A 363 -13.10 -12.19 16.98
N LEU A 364 -13.51 -10.97 17.25
CA LEU A 364 -14.71 -10.68 18.07
C LEU A 364 -16.02 -10.93 17.32
N LYS A 365 -15.99 -11.41 16.08
CA LYS A 365 -17.16 -11.59 15.21
C LYS A 365 -17.93 -10.31 14.93
N LEU A 366 -17.24 -9.16 14.97
CA LEU A 366 -17.79 -7.86 14.62
C LEU A 366 -17.63 -7.63 13.10
N GLY A 367 -18.52 -6.86 12.53
CA GLY A 367 -18.49 -6.50 11.11
C GLY A 367 -17.41 -5.46 10.78
N SER A 368 -17.61 -4.74 9.68
CA SER A 368 -16.69 -3.66 9.27
C SER A 368 -16.97 -2.33 9.95
N SER A 369 -18.14 -2.16 10.57
CA SER A 369 -18.53 -0.96 11.32
C SER A 369 -19.43 -1.37 12.47
N PHE A 370 -19.22 -0.82 13.65
CA PHE A 370 -19.90 -1.11 14.91
C PHE A 370 -19.65 0.03 15.91
N THR A 371 -20.52 0.18 16.88
CA THR A 371 -20.36 1.23 17.90
C THR A 371 -19.27 0.90 18.90
N LEU A 372 -18.72 1.91 19.56
CA LEU A 372 -17.75 1.75 20.64
C LEU A 372 -18.30 0.87 21.77
N GLU A 373 -19.58 1.03 22.10
CA GLU A 373 -20.26 0.22 23.13
C GLU A 373 -20.32 -1.25 22.72
N ALA A 374 -20.69 -1.56 21.45
CA ALA A 374 -20.73 -2.92 20.93
C ALA A 374 -19.33 -3.56 20.95
N PHE A 375 -18.29 -2.81 20.58
CA PHE A 375 -16.92 -3.28 20.68
C PHE A 375 -16.52 -3.61 22.11
N ASN A 376 -16.76 -2.68 23.02
CA ASN A 376 -16.38 -2.83 24.43
C ASN A 376 -17.10 -4.00 25.09
N SER A 377 -18.43 -4.12 24.92
CA SER A 377 -19.22 -5.22 25.51
C SER A 377 -18.81 -6.59 24.96
N THR A 378 -18.54 -6.67 23.65
CA THR A 378 -18.08 -7.92 23.03
C THR A 378 -16.68 -8.30 23.48
N ALA A 379 -15.75 -7.34 23.59
CA ALA A 379 -14.41 -7.55 24.13
C ALA A 379 -14.48 -8.09 25.57
N TRP A 380 -15.35 -7.51 26.38
CA TRP A 380 -15.58 -7.91 27.78
C TRP A 380 -16.09 -9.35 27.88
N ALA A 381 -17.11 -9.69 27.09
CA ALA A 381 -17.65 -11.05 27.03
C ALA A 381 -16.63 -12.07 26.57
N PHE A 382 -15.84 -11.72 25.54
CA PHE A 382 -14.76 -12.57 25.04
C PHE A 382 -13.71 -12.87 26.12
N CYS A 383 -13.24 -11.83 26.82
CA CYS A 383 -12.24 -11.97 27.89
C CYS A 383 -12.73 -12.84 29.06
N SER A 384 -14.02 -12.77 29.40
CA SER A 384 -14.65 -13.56 30.47
C SER A 384 -14.93 -15.02 30.07
N THR A 385 -14.75 -15.36 28.80
CA THR A 385 -14.99 -16.73 28.30
C THR A 385 -13.76 -17.61 28.57
N ASN A 386 -13.98 -18.83 29.12
CA ASN A 386 -12.89 -19.77 29.40
C ASN A 386 -12.28 -20.36 28.12
N TRP A 387 -11.04 -20.88 28.22
CA TRP A 387 -10.27 -21.34 27.08
C TRP A 387 -10.95 -22.49 26.31
N THR A 388 -11.56 -23.44 27.01
CA THR A 388 -12.26 -24.56 26.36
C THR A 388 -13.40 -24.08 25.49
N SER A 389 -14.25 -23.22 26.03
CA SER A 389 -15.38 -22.62 25.27
C SER A 389 -14.90 -21.75 24.11
N LEU A 390 -13.78 -21.02 24.25
CA LEU A 390 -13.20 -20.26 23.13
C LEU A 390 -12.76 -21.18 21.98
N LYS A 391 -12.09 -22.30 22.28
CA LYS A 391 -11.68 -23.27 21.24
C LYS A 391 -12.86 -23.91 20.50
N GLU A 392 -13.95 -24.18 21.22
CA GLU A 392 -15.16 -24.75 20.64
C GLU A 392 -15.91 -23.78 19.75
N ASN A 393 -15.95 -22.51 20.14
CA ASN A 393 -16.76 -21.49 19.48
C ASN A 393 -16.03 -20.67 18.39
N TYR A 394 -14.70 -20.79 18.28
CA TYR A 394 -13.88 -20.00 17.36
C TYR A 394 -12.97 -20.88 16.51
N ALA A 395 -13.17 -20.87 15.20
CA ALA A 395 -12.31 -21.54 14.22
C ALA A 395 -11.00 -20.73 13.96
N ILE A 396 -10.32 -20.32 15.04
CA ILE A 396 -9.07 -19.53 15.00
C ILE A 396 -7.96 -20.41 15.57
N ARG A 397 -6.78 -20.39 14.94
CA ARG A 397 -5.63 -21.13 15.46
C ARG A 397 -5.31 -20.69 16.89
N GLU A 398 -5.05 -21.63 17.79
CA GLU A 398 -4.81 -21.40 19.23
C GLU A 398 -3.72 -20.35 19.50
N ILE A 399 -2.68 -20.34 18.67
CA ILE A 399 -1.58 -19.37 18.76
C ILE A 399 -2.04 -17.90 18.66
N TYR A 400 -3.14 -17.65 17.95
CA TYR A 400 -3.74 -16.33 17.86
C TYR A 400 -4.89 -16.14 18.84
N LEU A 401 -5.71 -17.19 19.04
CA LEU A 401 -6.92 -17.13 19.85
C LEU A 401 -6.63 -16.67 21.28
N LYS A 402 -5.54 -17.18 21.87
CA LYS A 402 -5.10 -16.82 23.23
C LYS A 402 -4.91 -15.32 23.48
N SER A 403 -4.56 -14.54 22.44
CA SER A 403 -4.18 -13.13 22.58
C SER A 403 -5.30 -12.15 22.21
N TYR A 404 -6.50 -12.60 21.83
CA TYR A 404 -7.53 -11.66 21.39
C TYR A 404 -8.21 -10.88 22.52
N CYS A 405 -8.23 -11.39 23.75
CA CYS A 405 -8.64 -10.58 24.91
C CYS A 405 -7.67 -9.41 25.10
N TYR A 406 -6.36 -9.67 25.10
CA TYR A 406 -5.34 -8.62 25.08
C TYR A 406 -5.56 -7.65 23.90
N SER A 407 -5.66 -8.18 22.67
CA SER A 407 -5.77 -7.37 21.47
C SER A 407 -7.00 -6.43 21.49
N ALA A 408 -8.12 -6.91 22.00
CA ALA A 408 -9.34 -6.12 22.11
C ALA A 408 -9.18 -4.95 23.10
N ASN A 409 -8.64 -5.21 24.28
CA ASN A 409 -8.34 -4.16 25.25
C ASN A 409 -7.27 -3.19 24.74
N TYR A 410 -6.29 -3.69 24.00
CA TYR A 410 -5.25 -2.88 23.38
C TYR A 410 -5.83 -1.94 22.30
N VAL A 411 -6.63 -2.47 21.37
CA VAL A 411 -7.28 -1.67 20.33
C VAL A 411 -8.18 -0.60 20.93
N TYR A 412 -8.96 -0.94 21.96
CA TYR A 412 -9.77 0.03 22.67
C TYR A 412 -8.92 1.17 23.27
N THR A 413 -7.90 0.83 24.04
CA THR A 413 -7.04 1.82 24.71
C THR A 413 -6.29 2.68 23.70
N LEU A 414 -5.75 2.07 22.63
CA LEU A 414 -5.04 2.79 21.58
C LEU A 414 -5.94 3.78 20.85
N LEU A 415 -7.15 3.37 20.47
CA LEU A 415 -8.07 4.26 19.74
C LEU A 415 -8.67 5.34 20.63
N VAL A 416 -9.14 4.98 21.81
CA VAL A 416 -9.88 5.91 22.70
C VAL A 416 -8.92 6.79 23.51
N GLU A 417 -7.95 6.20 24.17
CA GLU A 417 -7.06 6.94 25.07
C GLU A 417 -5.80 7.44 24.36
N GLY A 418 -5.31 6.65 23.38
CA GLY A 418 -4.17 7.01 22.55
C GLY A 418 -4.54 8.03 21.49
N TYR A 419 -5.29 7.62 20.48
CA TYR A 419 -5.63 8.45 19.31
C TYR A 419 -6.82 9.41 19.55
N LYS A 420 -7.47 9.35 20.71
CA LYS A 420 -8.56 10.27 21.11
C LYS A 420 -9.85 10.14 20.30
N PHE A 421 -10.16 8.94 19.78
CA PHE A 421 -11.48 8.68 19.22
C PHE A 421 -12.54 8.71 20.33
N THR A 422 -13.61 9.46 20.11
CA THR A 422 -14.79 9.53 20.99
C THR A 422 -15.87 8.56 20.52
N ALA A 423 -16.95 8.40 21.26
CA ALA A 423 -18.09 7.58 20.83
C ALA A 423 -18.67 8.03 19.47
N ASP A 424 -18.65 9.34 19.20
CA ASP A 424 -19.15 9.91 17.94
C ASP A 424 -18.17 9.63 16.79
N THR A 425 -16.88 9.91 16.95
CA THR A 425 -15.86 9.72 15.91
C THR A 425 -15.52 8.25 15.67
N TRP A 426 -15.75 7.36 16.64
CA TRP A 426 -15.61 5.92 16.48
C TRP A 426 -16.50 5.36 15.36
N ASN A 427 -17.71 5.89 15.22
CA ASN A 427 -18.66 5.43 14.19
C ASN A 427 -18.17 5.69 12.77
N ASN A 428 -17.17 6.56 12.59
CA ASN A 428 -16.55 6.87 11.31
C ASN A 428 -15.38 5.93 10.99
N ILE A 429 -15.07 4.95 11.85
CA ILE A 429 -14.00 3.97 11.61
C ILE A 429 -14.57 2.76 10.86
N GLN A 430 -13.95 2.41 9.74
CA GLN A 430 -14.22 1.18 9.00
C GLN A 430 -13.08 0.19 9.18
N PHE A 431 -13.39 -0.99 9.73
CA PHE A 431 -12.43 -2.07 9.93
C PHE A 431 -12.40 -2.97 8.71
N LYS A 432 -11.34 -2.91 7.89
CA LYS A 432 -11.25 -3.63 6.61
C LYS A 432 -9.90 -4.30 6.43
N LYS A 433 -9.91 -5.49 5.84
CA LYS A 433 -8.72 -6.23 5.43
C LYS A 433 -8.24 -5.80 4.03
N GLU A 434 -9.18 -5.56 3.15
CA GLU A 434 -8.95 -5.29 1.73
C GLU A 434 -10.08 -4.44 1.15
N VAL A 435 -9.81 -3.76 0.05
CA VAL A 435 -10.80 -3.02 -0.75
C VAL A 435 -10.72 -3.52 -2.18
N LYS A 436 -11.87 -3.92 -2.77
CA LYS A 436 -11.95 -4.44 -4.15
C LYS A 436 -10.91 -5.55 -4.44
N LYS A 437 -10.70 -6.46 -3.47
CA LYS A 437 -9.71 -7.55 -3.50
C LYS A 437 -8.23 -7.10 -3.52
N ASN A 438 -7.95 -5.83 -3.30
CA ASN A 438 -6.59 -5.32 -3.12
C ASN A 438 -6.28 -5.21 -1.62
N SER A 439 -5.09 -5.65 -1.23
CA SER A 439 -4.61 -5.51 0.15
C SER A 439 -4.42 -4.04 0.50
N ILE A 440 -4.85 -3.66 1.70
CA ILE A 440 -4.50 -2.36 2.25
C ILE A 440 -3.14 -2.53 2.90
N ALA A 441 -2.10 -2.08 2.21
CA ALA A 441 -0.71 -2.16 2.65
C ALA A 441 0.06 -0.94 2.11
N TRP A 442 1.05 -0.48 2.84
CA TRP A 442 1.88 0.67 2.47
C TRP A 442 2.52 0.52 1.07
N SER A 443 2.80 -0.70 0.63
CA SER A 443 3.51 -1.01 -0.62
C SER A 443 2.82 -0.50 -1.89
N LEU A 444 1.48 -0.44 -1.92
CA LEU A 444 0.75 0.17 -3.05
C LEU A 444 0.92 1.69 -3.06
N GLY A 445 0.79 2.36 -1.91
CA GLY A 445 1.03 3.80 -1.80
C GLY A 445 2.47 4.19 -2.15
N TYR A 446 3.43 3.36 -1.76
CA TYR A 446 4.82 3.50 -2.17
C TYR A 446 4.96 3.42 -3.70
N MET A 447 4.36 2.41 -4.34
CA MET A 447 4.42 2.26 -5.81
C MET A 447 3.74 3.44 -6.53
N LEU A 448 2.63 3.96 -6.01
CA LEU A 448 1.98 5.16 -6.57
C LEU A 448 2.90 6.38 -6.50
N THR A 449 3.58 6.59 -5.39
CA THR A 449 4.54 7.68 -5.22
C THR A 449 5.74 7.51 -6.14
N LEU A 450 6.29 6.30 -6.24
CA LEU A 450 7.40 6.01 -7.16
C LEU A 450 7.01 6.19 -8.63
N SER A 451 5.77 5.88 -8.99
CA SER A 451 5.30 6.07 -10.37
C SER A 451 5.35 7.53 -10.84
N ASN A 452 5.32 8.51 -9.90
CA ASN A 452 5.55 9.92 -10.23
C ASN A 452 6.97 10.21 -10.75
N MET A 453 7.95 9.45 -10.31
CA MET A 453 9.37 9.64 -10.71
C MET A 453 9.70 8.92 -12.02
N ILE A 454 8.89 7.97 -12.45
CA ILE A 454 9.05 7.26 -13.72
C ILE A 454 8.42 8.13 -14.82
N PRO A 455 9.11 8.44 -15.92
CA PRO A 455 8.53 9.22 -17.02
C PRO A 455 7.29 8.57 -17.60
N ALA A 456 6.27 9.38 -17.94
CA ALA A 456 5.11 8.90 -18.68
C ALA A 456 5.51 8.67 -20.15
N GLU A 457 4.98 7.60 -20.74
CA GLU A 457 5.19 7.32 -22.16
C GLU A 457 4.03 7.90 -22.98
N ALA A 458 4.37 8.52 -24.12
CA ALA A 458 3.37 9.01 -25.03
C ALA A 458 2.61 7.85 -25.70
N LYS A 459 1.31 8.04 -25.94
CA LYS A 459 0.54 7.10 -26.74
C LYS A 459 1.15 7.00 -28.14
N LEU A 460 1.29 5.80 -28.63
CA LEU A 460 1.79 5.55 -29.99
C LEU A 460 0.74 5.99 -31.01
N LEU A 461 1.12 6.89 -31.89
CA LEU A 461 0.26 7.29 -32.99
C LEU A 461 0.30 6.23 -34.09
N ARG A 462 -0.80 5.52 -34.25
CA ARG A 462 -0.97 4.59 -35.37
C ARG A 462 -1.69 5.31 -36.52
N LEU A 463 -0.98 5.45 -37.60
CA LEU A 463 -1.54 5.99 -38.83
C LEU A 463 -2.32 4.89 -39.57
N PRO A 464 -3.48 5.20 -40.19
CA PRO A 464 -4.30 4.21 -40.90
C PRO A 464 -3.63 3.67 -42.15
N MET A 465 -2.66 4.39 -42.72
CA MET A 465 -1.86 3.97 -43.87
C MET A 465 -0.36 4.14 -43.55
N ASP A 466 0.45 3.21 -44.02
CA ASP A 466 1.91 3.33 -43.96
C ASP A 466 2.39 4.59 -44.71
N ASN A 467 3.43 5.23 -44.18
CA ASN A 467 3.97 6.47 -44.75
C ASN A 467 4.34 6.36 -46.23
N SER A 468 4.87 5.22 -46.64
CA SER A 468 5.22 4.95 -48.03
C SER A 468 4.03 4.82 -48.94
N VAL A 469 2.94 4.18 -48.48
CA VAL A 469 1.68 4.04 -49.21
C VAL A 469 1.00 5.40 -49.35
N PHE A 470 0.93 6.15 -48.23
CA PHE A 470 0.36 7.49 -48.21
C PHE A 470 1.10 8.43 -49.19
N ALA A 471 2.43 8.46 -49.11
CA ALA A 471 3.24 9.30 -50.00
C ALA A 471 3.12 8.86 -51.47
N GLY A 472 3.05 7.58 -51.76
CA GLY A 472 2.85 7.04 -53.12
C GLY A 472 1.51 7.44 -53.72
N LEU A 473 0.44 7.33 -52.96
CA LEU A 473 -0.90 7.76 -53.40
C LEU A 473 -0.96 9.26 -53.62
N LEU A 474 -0.40 10.06 -52.71
CA LEU A 474 -0.33 11.52 -52.92
C LEU A 474 0.43 11.89 -54.19
N PHE A 475 1.61 11.29 -54.41
CA PHE A 475 2.43 11.57 -55.58
C PHE A 475 1.68 11.20 -56.90
N MET A 476 1.14 9.96 -56.94
CA MET A 476 0.48 9.43 -58.12
C MET A 476 -0.75 10.30 -58.51
N PHE A 477 -1.65 10.58 -57.55
CA PHE A 477 -2.87 11.34 -57.86
C PHE A 477 -2.61 12.84 -58.05
N SER A 478 -1.56 13.40 -57.40
CA SER A 478 -1.13 14.76 -57.68
C SER A 478 -0.55 14.91 -59.09
N ALA A 479 0.29 13.98 -59.52
CA ALA A 479 0.84 13.95 -60.87
C ALA A 479 -0.27 13.82 -61.92
N LEU A 480 -1.22 12.90 -61.70
CA LEU A 480 -2.37 12.71 -62.61
C LEU A 480 -3.25 13.95 -62.71
N ALA A 481 -3.51 14.63 -61.59
CA ALA A 481 -4.29 15.88 -61.55
C ALA A 481 -3.57 17.01 -62.31
N ILE A 482 -2.26 17.18 -62.14
CA ILE A 482 -1.45 18.18 -62.84
C ILE A 482 -1.44 17.91 -64.33
N LEU A 483 -1.20 16.67 -64.78
CA LEU A 483 -1.21 16.31 -66.20
C LEU A 483 -2.58 16.53 -66.84
N SER A 484 -3.64 16.16 -66.16
CA SER A 484 -5.03 16.41 -66.60
C SER A 484 -5.34 17.89 -66.73
N LEU A 485 -4.92 18.70 -65.78
CA LEU A 485 -5.08 20.15 -65.80
C LEU A 485 -4.29 20.79 -66.94
N MET A 486 -3.05 20.42 -67.15
CA MET A 486 -2.20 20.89 -68.25
C MET A 486 -2.85 20.56 -69.59
N PHE A 487 -3.34 19.32 -69.77
CA PHE A 487 -4.04 18.92 -71.00
C PHE A 487 -5.30 19.80 -71.26
N LEU A 488 -6.11 20.06 -70.25
CA LEU A 488 -7.28 20.91 -70.36
C LEU A 488 -6.93 22.35 -70.76
N ILE A 489 -5.87 22.93 -70.15
CA ILE A 489 -5.41 24.29 -70.50
C ILE A 489 -4.95 24.34 -71.98
N ILE A 490 -4.14 23.37 -72.40
CA ILE A 490 -3.63 23.27 -73.77
C ILE A 490 -4.85 23.14 -74.77
N SER A 491 -5.84 22.31 -74.41
CA SER A 491 -7.03 22.09 -75.22
C SER A 491 -7.88 23.34 -75.32
N LEU A 492 -8.01 24.07 -74.22
CA LEU A 492 -8.71 25.38 -74.21
C LEU A 492 -8.01 26.45 -75.10
N VAL A 493 -6.70 26.59 -74.91
CA VAL A 493 -5.90 27.51 -75.72
C VAL A 493 -6.02 27.20 -77.20
N ARG A 494 -5.93 25.88 -77.59
CA ARG A 494 -6.13 25.47 -79.01
C ARG A 494 -7.56 25.69 -79.58
N SER A 495 -8.51 25.77 -78.69
CA SER A 495 -9.93 26.05 -79.10
C SER A 495 -10.24 27.53 -79.27
N CYS A 496 -9.38 28.40 -78.70
CA CYS A 496 -9.52 29.87 -78.80
C CYS A 496 -8.70 30.44 -79.93
N TYR A 497 -7.80 29.71 -80.50
CA TYR A 497 -7.06 30.00 -81.75
C TYR A 497 -7.59 29.09 -82.85
#